data_0ac98ad9bffc2a36a81cb2dd40f0b2a5
#
_entry.id   0ac98ad9bffc2a36a81cb2dd40f0b2a5
#
_cell.length_a   1.000
_cell.length_b   1.000
_cell.length_c   1.000
_cell.angle_alpha   90.00
_cell.angle_beta   90.00
_cell.angle_gamma   90.00
#
_symmetry.space_group_name_H-M   'P 1'
#
loop_
_entity.id
_entity.type
_entity.pdbx_description
1 polymer ?
#
loop_
_entity_poly.entity_id
_entity_poly.type
_entity_poly.pdbx_seq_one_letter_code
_entity_poly.pdbx_strand_id
1 'polypeptide(L)'
;MLRDYPKEVVLKSGEKVILRPMVKEDEKKLLAFFSGLPEKDRLFLKDDVTDPKVIESWARNIDYEHVMPILAEIDNRIIGDATLHRKTTDQPQKTGEIRIVTDKDFRRRGLGKLLAKEIYYLALSMKMNNLVAEIVEDQHTVVQTFKKLGFRHETTLKDRAVDLRGKKHNLVVMTEDVDALWKTIEDQIAKDTAHYSRH
;
A
#
# COMPACT_ATOMS: atom_id res chain seq x y z
N MET A 1 3.77 -17.29 -4.14
CA MET A 1 3.66 -15.85 -3.85
C MET A 1 4.24 -15.01 -5.00
N LEU A 2 5.55 -14.95 -5.22
CA LEU A 2 6.13 -14.13 -6.31
C LEU A 2 5.95 -14.74 -7.72
N ARG A 3 5.61 -16.02 -7.83
CA ARG A 3 5.39 -16.72 -9.11
C ARG A 3 4.17 -16.21 -9.89
N ASP A 4 3.27 -15.50 -9.22
CA ASP A 4 2.04 -14.97 -9.84
C ASP A 4 2.26 -13.60 -10.50
N TYR A 5 3.47 -13.06 -10.42
CA TYR A 5 3.84 -11.78 -11.03
C TYR A 5 4.68 -11.96 -12.29
N PRO A 6 4.64 -11.02 -13.25
CA PRO A 6 3.80 -9.81 -13.24
C PRO A 6 2.32 -10.10 -13.49
N LYS A 7 1.42 -9.25 -12.95
CA LYS A 7 -0.04 -9.32 -13.19
C LYS A 7 -0.46 -8.13 -14.04
N GLU A 8 -1.15 -8.38 -15.15
CA GLU A 8 -1.84 -7.33 -15.90
C GLU A 8 -3.23 -7.12 -15.31
N VAL A 9 -3.57 -5.88 -15.02
CA VAL A 9 -4.86 -5.47 -14.45
C VAL A 9 -5.38 -4.24 -15.18
N VAL A 10 -6.70 -4.04 -15.18
CA VAL A 10 -7.32 -2.88 -15.84
C VAL A 10 -7.92 -1.97 -14.77
N LEU A 11 -7.57 -0.69 -14.80
CA LEU A 11 -8.18 0.33 -13.95
C LEU A 11 -9.63 0.59 -14.37
N LYS A 12 -10.40 1.23 -13.49
CA LYS A 12 -11.79 1.65 -13.81
C LYS A 12 -11.87 2.58 -15.01
N SER A 13 -10.81 3.31 -15.30
CA SER A 13 -10.66 4.23 -16.42
C SER A 13 -10.21 3.55 -17.72
N GLY A 14 -9.97 2.23 -17.70
CA GLY A 14 -9.65 1.42 -18.87
C GLY A 14 -8.16 1.21 -19.13
N GLU A 15 -7.27 1.88 -18.41
CA GLU A 15 -5.82 1.70 -18.60
C GLU A 15 -5.35 0.34 -18.09
N LYS A 16 -4.48 -0.30 -18.85
CA LYS A 16 -3.78 -1.52 -18.48
C LYS A 16 -2.57 -1.17 -17.62
N VAL A 17 -2.48 -1.77 -16.47
CA VAL A 17 -1.41 -1.57 -15.49
C VAL A 17 -0.77 -2.90 -15.17
N ILE A 18 0.54 -2.93 -15.06
CA ILE A 18 1.30 -4.09 -14.62
C ILE A 18 1.60 -3.93 -13.13
N LEU A 19 1.17 -4.91 -12.34
CA LEU A 19 1.57 -5.05 -10.95
C LEU A 19 2.73 -6.04 -10.85
N ARG A 20 3.79 -5.65 -10.16
CA ARG A 20 4.95 -6.50 -9.95
C ARG A 20 5.75 -6.12 -8.71
N PRO A 21 6.50 -7.04 -8.12
CA PRO A 21 7.46 -6.70 -7.09
C PRO A 21 8.50 -5.70 -7.61
N MET A 22 8.97 -4.83 -6.71
CA MET A 22 10.11 -3.97 -6.96
C MET A 22 11.37 -4.82 -7.15
N VAL A 23 12.19 -4.45 -8.12
CA VAL A 23 13.52 -5.05 -8.34
C VAL A 23 14.61 -3.99 -8.24
N LYS A 24 15.88 -4.42 -8.15
CA LYS A 24 17.02 -3.52 -7.99
C LYS A 24 17.13 -2.49 -9.11
N GLU A 25 16.76 -2.86 -10.31
CA GLU A 25 16.83 -2.04 -11.52
C GLU A 25 15.79 -0.90 -11.54
N ASP A 26 14.85 -0.89 -10.59
CA ASP A 26 13.81 0.14 -10.50
C ASP A 26 14.28 1.45 -9.87
N GLU A 27 15.51 1.54 -9.38
CA GLU A 27 16.06 2.72 -8.67
C GLU A 27 15.73 4.03 -9.38
N LYS A 28 16.07 4.14 -10.68
CA LYS A 28 15.82 5.37 -11.45
C LYS A 28 14.33 5.68 -11.64
N LYS A 29 13.52 4.66 -11.87
CA LYS A 29 12.07 4.82 -12.02
C LYS A 29 11.40 5.24 -10.72
N LEU A 30 11.84 4.66 -9.60
CA LEU A 30 11.37 5.00 -8.26
C LEU A 30 11.73 6.43 -7.88
N LEU A 31 12.98 6.84 -8.13
CA LEU A 31 13.40 8.21 -7.89
C LEU A 31 12.56 9.21 -8.70
N ALA A 32 12.31 8.92 -9.98
CA ALA A 32 11.44 9.73 -10.83
C ALA A 32 10.00 9.78 -10.30
N PHE A 33 9.45 8.64 -9.88
CA PHE A 33 8.10 8.54 -9.31
C PHE A 33 7.97 9.39 -8.04
N PHE A 34 8.83 9.17 -7.06
CA PHE A 34 8.76 9.86 -5.77
C PHE A 34 9.07 11.36 -5.89
N SER A 35 10.03 11.75 -6.74
CA SER A 35 10.33 13.16 -7.01
C SER A 35 9.17 13.89 -7.69
N GLY A 36 8.37 13.18 -8.49
CA GLY A 36 7.18 13.70 -9.16
C GLY A 36 5.96 13.89 -8.26
N LEU A 37 5.98 13.35 -7.04
CA LEU A 37 4.89 13.54 -6.08
C LEU A 37 4.81 14.99 -5.60
N PRO A 38 3.60 15.53 -5.35
CA PRO A 38 3.43 16.82 -4.69
C PRO A 38 4.18 16.87 -3.36
N GLU A 39 4.82 18.00 -3.06
CA GLU A 39 5.58 18.19 -1.80
C GLU A 39 4.75 17.84 -0.56
N LYS A 40 3.49 18.28 -0.53
CA LYS A 40 2.56 17.98 0.57
C LYS A 40 2.35 16.49 0.84
N ASP A 41 2.50 15.64 -0.19
CA ASP A 41 2.36 14.19 -0.04
C ASP A 41 3.67 13.58 0.43
N ARG A 42 4.81 14.15 0.03
CA ARG A 42 6.16 13.72 0.44
C ARG A 42 6.49 14.08 1.88
N LEU A 43 5.96 15.20 2.39
CA LEU A 43 6.22 15.67 3.77
C LEU A 43 5.95 14.61 4.84
N PHE A 44 5.04 13.69 4.57
CA PHE A 44 4.62 12.67 5.52
C PHE A 44 5.20 11.27 5.24
N LEU A 45 6.11 11.16 4.28
CA LEU A 45 6.87 9.93 4.09
C LEU A 45 7.97 9.84 5.16
N LYS A 46 8.27 8.62 5.61
CA LYS A 46 9.22 8.39 6.72
C LYS A 46 10.66 8.78 6.34
N ASP A 47 10.97 8.75 5.04
CA ASP A 47 12.28 9.06 4.51
C ASP A 47 12.18 10.20 3.48
N ASP A 48 13.27 10.92 3.26
CA ASP A 48 13.36 11.86 2.16
C ASP A 48 13.55 11.11 0.83
N VAL A 49 12.42 10.76 0.21
CA VAL A 49 12.38 10.00 -1.05
C VAL A 49 12.88 10.78 -2.27
N THR A 50 13.28 12.05 -2.10
CA THR A 50 13.96 12.84 -3.14
C THR A 50 15.47 12.72 -3.07
N ASP A 51 16.02 12.17 -1.98
CA ASP A 51 17.43 11.83 -1.88
C ASP A 51 17.70 10.52 -2.66
N PRO A 52 18.52 10.56 -3.73
CA PRO A 52 18.86 9.36 -4.48
C PRO A 52 19.46 8.23 -3.62
N LYS A 53 20.18 8.58 -2.54
CA LYS A 53 20.80 7.59 -1.64
C LYS A 53 19.75 6.75 -0.89
N VAL A 54 18.61 7.35 -0.56
CA VAL A 54 17.49 6.64 0.08
C VAL A 54 16.94 5.58 -0.88
N ILE A 55 16.65 5.97 -2.11
CA ILE A 55 16.11 5.05 -3.14
C ILE A 55 17.12 3.97 -3.51
N GLU A 56 18.40 4.34 -3.66
CA GLU A 56 19.51 3.40 -3.89
C GLU A 56 19.60 2.37 -2.76
N SER A 57 19.49 2.81 -1.51
CA SER A 57 19.52 1.93 -0.34
C SER A 57 18.35 0.94 -0.37
N TRP A 58 17.14 1.38 -0.69
CA TRP A 58 15.99 0.49 -0.83
C TRP A 58 16.20 -0.55 -1.94
N ALA A 59 16.68 -0.12 -3.11
CA ALA A 59 16.95 -1.01 -4.23
C ALA A 59 18.05 -2.04 -3.94
N ARG A 60 19.11 -1.64 -3.24
CA ARG A 60 20.23 -2.54 -2.90
C ARG A 60 19.88 -3.55 -1.80
N ASN A 61 19.05 -3.14 -0.84
CA ASN A 61 18.75 -3.92 0.36
C ASN A 61 17.35 -4.54 0.31
N ILE A 62 16.86 -4.88 -0.89
CA ILE A 62 15.57 -5.56 -1.04
C ILE A 62 15.59 -6.87 -0.25
N ASP A 63 14.67 -6.98 0.71
CA ASP A 63 14.45 -8.18 1.51
C ASP A 63 12.95 -8.46 1.59
N TYR A 64 12.47 -9.30 0.68
CA TYR A 64 11.05 -9.64 0.57
C TYR A 64 10.50 -10.43 1.77
N GLU A 65 11.35 -10.91 2.67
CA GLU A 65 10.89 -11.55 3.91
C GLU A 65 10.39 -10.51 4.93
N HIS A 66 10.97 -9.31 4.91
CA HIS A 66 10.62 -8.23 5.82
C HIS A 66 9.81 -7.11 5.16
N VAL A 67 10.11 -6.82 3.90
CA VAL A 67 9.47 -5.71 3.17
C VAL A 67 9.10 -6.18 1.76
N MET A 68 7.81 -6.16 1.44
CA MET A 68 7.30 -6.58 0.15
C MET A 68 6.72 -5.37 -0.61
N PRO A 69 7.52 -4.68 -1.44
CA PRO A 69 7.04 -3.60 -2.27
C PRO A 69 6.45 -4.13 -3.58
N ILE A 70 5.23 -3.69 -3.90
CA ILE A 70 4.54 -3.96 -5.16
C ILE A 70 4.37 -2.65 -5.91
N LEU A 71 4.92 -2.60 -7.09
CA LEU A 71 4.86 -1.46 -7.99
C LEU A 71 3.71 -1.62 -8.99
N ALA A 72 3.04 -0.51 -9.27
CA ALA A 72 2.13 -0.39 -10.40
C ALA A 72 2.84 0.37 -11.52
N GLU A 73 2.91 -0.23 -12.70
CA GLU A 73 3.64 0.29 -13.85
C GLU A 73 2.72 0.41 -15.08
N ILE A 74 2.83 1.52 -15.79
CA ILE A 74 2.21 1.75 -17.10
C ILE A 74 3.26 2.36 -18.03
N ASP A 75 3.37 1.87 -19.26
CA ASP A 75 4.30 2.38 -20.27
C ASP A 75 5.74 2.58 -19.72
N ASN A 76 6.23 1.59 -18.97
CA ASN A 76 7.54 1.59 -18.34
C ASN A 76 7.74 2.68 -17.25
N ARG A 77 6.65 3.31 -16.76
CA ARG A 77 6.64 4.33 -15.70
C ARG A 77 5.94 3.79 -14.47
N ILE A 78 6.52 3.99 -13.29
CA ILE A 78 5.87 3.70 -12.01
C ILE A 78 4.82 4.78 -11.73
N ILE A 79 3.61 4.33 -11.42
CA ILE A 79 2.45 5.18 -11.10
C ILE A 79 1.91 4.91 -9.69
N GLY A 80 2.44 3.92 -9.01
CA GLY A 80 2.07 3.60 -7.63
C GLY A 80 3.02 2.62 -7.00
N ASP A 81 3.13 2.73 -5.69
CA ASP A 81 3.88 1.83 -4.82
C ASP A 81 2.99 1.44 -3.65
N ALA A 82 2.93 0.15 -3.38
CA ALA A 82 2.29 -0.38 -2.19
C ALA A 82 3.25 -1.34 -1.50
N THR A 83 3.51 -1.12 -0.23
CA THR A 83 4.51 -1.86 0.52
C THR A 83 3.87 -2.50 1.75
N LEU A 84 4.15 -3.80 1.92
CA LEU A 84 3.83 -4.54 3.12
C LEU A 84 5.10 -4.71 3.96
N HIS A 85 5.16 -4.05 5.10
CA HIS A 85 6.24 -4.20 6.07
C HIS A 85 5.84 -5.21 7.14
N ARG A 86 6.59 -6.27 7.28
CA ARG A 86 6.40 -7.24 8.36
C ARG A 86 6.92 -6.64 9.67
N LYS A 87 6.02 -6.41 10.63
CA LYS A 87 6.45 -6.02 11.98
C LYS A 87 6.98 -7.26 12.69
N THR A 88 8.27 -7.26 13.01
CA THR A 88 8.89 -8.30 13.83
C THR A 88 8.51 -8.01 15.28
N THR A 89 7.61 -8.79 15.86
CA THR A 89 7.24 -8.72 17.27
C THR A 89 7.43 -10.11 17.87
N ASP A 90 7.77 -10.18 19.16
CA ASP A 90 7.82 -11.42 19.92
C ASP A 90 6.42 -12.03 20.17
N GLN A 91 5.38 -11.38 19.65
CA GLN A 91 4.01 -11.85 19.77
C GLN A 91 3.69 -12.91 18.71
N PRO A 92 2.86 -13.92 19.05
CA PRO A 92 2.44 -14.95 18.11
C PRO A 92 1.61 -14.40 16.94
N GLN A 93 0.98 -13.23 17.11
CA GLN A 93 0.20 -12.58 16.06
C GLN A 93 1.11 -11.82 15.10
N LYS A 94 1.07 -12.23 13.83
CA LYS A 94 1.83 -11.58 12.76
C LYS A 94 1.09 -10.35 12.27
N THR A 95 1.72 -9.19 12.44
CA THR A 95 1.19 -7.90 11.99
C THR A 95 2.00 -7.34 10.83
N GLY A 96 1.32 -6.89 9.78
CA GLY A 96 1.90 -6.18 8.65
C GLY A 96 1.53 -4.70 8.68
N GLU A 97 2.47 -3.81 8.40
CA GLU A 97 2.17 -2.40 8.15
C GLU A 97 2.04 -2.18 6.64
N ILE A 98 0.90 -1.63 6.22
CA ILE A 98 0.63 -1.29 4.83
C ILE A 98 0.92 0.19 4.57
N ARG A 99 1.62 0.48 3.48
CA ARG A 99 1.81 1.83 2.95
C ARG A 99 1.43 1.84 1.49
N ILE A 100 0.74 2.88 1.04
CA ILE A 100 0.33 3.04 -0.37
C ILE A 100 0.57 4.48 -0.79
N VAL A 101 1.29 4.62 -1.90
CA VAL A 101 1.52 5.91 -2.56
C VAL A 101 1.09 5.79 -4.03
N THR A 102 0.38 6.79 -4.55
CA THR A 102 -0.07 6.81 -5.94
C THR A 102 0.24 8.13 -6.59
N ASP A 103 0.62 8.07 -7.86
CA ASP A 103 0.75 9.25 -8.70
C ASP A 103 -0.56 10.06 -8.69
N LYS A 104 -0.44 11.39 -8.62
CA LYS A 104 -1.58 12.32 -8.53
C LYS A 104 -2.54 12.17 -9.71
N ASP A 105 -2.01 11.89 -10.91
CA ASP A 105 -2.79 11.81 -12.15
C ASP A 105 -3.59 10.51 -12.24
N PHE A 106 -3.26 9.50 -11.42
CA PHE A 106 -3.94 8.21 -11.31
C PHE A 106 -4.84 8.08 -10.08
N ARG A 107 -5.02 9.14 -9.31
CA ARG A 107 -5.96 9.16 -8.18
C ARG A 107 -7.40 9.10 -8.67
N ARG A 108 -8.29 8.53 -7.84
CA ARG A 108 -9.72 8.32 -8.13
C ARG A 108 -10.02 7.38 -9.32
N ARG A 109 -8.99 6.76 -9.93
CA ARG A 109 -9.14 5.77 -11.00
C ARG A 109 -9.14 4.32 -10.49
N GLY A 110 -9.11 4.12 -9.17
CA GLY A 110 -9.15 2.80 -8.53
C GLY A 110 -7.79 2.20 -8.21
N LEU A 111 -6.68 2.86 -8.60
CA LEU A 111 -5.32 2.35 -8.41
C LEU A 111 -5.01 2.03 -6.93
N GLY A 112 -5.31 2.95 -6.01
CA GLY A 112 -5.05 2.73 -4.59
C GLY A 112 -5.83 1.53 -4.01
N LYS A 113 -7.09 1.33 -4.46
CA LYS A 113 -7.89 0.15 -4.07
C LYS A 113 -7.29 -1.15 -4.63
N LEU A 114 -6.81 -1.10 -5.85
CA LEU A 114 -6.18 -2.24 -6.51
C LEU A 114 -4.90 -2.65 -5.77
N LEU A 115 -4.03 -1.69 -5.47
CA LEU A 115 -2.81 -1.88 -4.70
C LEU A 115 -3.11 -2.41 -3.29
N ALA A 116 -4.09 -1.85 -2.59
CA ALA A 116 -4.51 -2.36 -1.29
C ALA A 116 -4.95 -3.83 -1.37
N LYS A 117 -5.76 -4.18 -2.36
CA LYS A 117 -6.20 -5.56 -2.59
C LYS A 117 -5.00 -6.50 -2.79
N GLU A 118 -3.99 -6.05 -3.51
CA GLU A 118 -2.78 -6.85 -3.73
C GLU A 118 -2.00 -7.09 -2.43
N ILE A 119 -1.87 -6.06 -1.58
CA ILE A 119 -1.26 -6.19 -0.26
C ILE A 119 -2.05 -7.16 0.65
N TYR A 120 -3.38 -7.16 0.57
CA TYR A 120 -4.19 -8.14 1.29
C TYR A 120 -3.87 -9.58 0.87
N TYR A 121 -3.78 -9.86 -0.43
CA TYR A 121 -3.39 -11.19 -0.90
C TYR A 121 -2.00 -11.61 -0.42
N LEU A 122 -1.07 -10.68 -0.39
CA LEU A 122 0.26 -10.93 0.17
C LEU A 122 0.20 -11.21 1.67
N ALA A 123 -0.53 -10.42 2.44
CA ALA A 123 -0.71 -10.61 3.87
C ALA A 123 -1.30 -12.00 4.20
N LEU A 124 -2.34 -12.41 3.46
CA LEU A 124 -2.93 -13.75 3.56
C LEU A 124 -1.88 -14.84 3.25
N SER A 125 -1.16 -14.70 2.14
CA SER A 125 -0.15 -15.70 1.74
C SER A 125 1.01 -15.83 2.73
N MET A 126 1.32 -14.75 3.45
CA MET A 126 2.31 -14.69 4.52
C MET A 126 1.74 -15.07 5.89
N LYS A 127 0.46 -15.47 5.94
CA LYS A 127 -0.26 -15.83 7.18
C LYS A 127 -0.17 -14.73 8.24
N MET A 128 -0.41 -13.49 7.82
CA MET A 128 -0.56 -12.35 8.72
C MET A 128 -1.98 -12.34 9.28
N ASN A 129 -2.11 -11.97 10.56
CA ASN A 129 -3.42 -11.87 11.22
C ASN A 129 -4.00 -10.45 11.08
N ASN A 130 -3.13 -9.43 11.16
CA ASN A 130 -3.56 -8.04 11.17
C ASN A 130 -2.76 -7.20 10.18
N LEU A 131 -3.43 -6.19 9.61
CA LEU A 131 -2.80 -5.09 8.91
C LEU A 131 -2.97 -3.80 9.70
N VAL A 132 -1.94 -2.97 9.72
CA VAL A 132 -1.92 -1.65 10.35
C VAL A 132 -1.56 -0.61 9.31
N ALA A 133 -2.28 0.50 9.29
CA ALA A 133 -1.93 1.70 8.54
C ALA A 133 -1.71 2.86 9.53
N GLU A 134 -0.56 3.51 9.42
CA GLU A 134 -0.21 4.70 10.20
C GLU A 134 -0.31 5.91 9.28
N ILE A 135 -1.23 6.83 9.58
CA ILE A 135 -1.59 7.95 8.70
C ILE A 135 -1.55 9.24 9.50
N VAL A 136 -0.88 10.27 8.99
CA VAL A 136 -0.94 11.58 9.63
C VAL A 136 -2.37 12.13 9.57
N GLU A 137 -2.89 12.61 10.69
CA GLU A 137 -4.29 13.03 10.85
C GLU A 137 -4.70 14.08 9.80
N ASP A 138 -3.80 14.99 9.43
CA ASP A 138 -4.03 16.02 8.40
C ASP A 138 -4.31 15.44 7.00
N GLN A 139 -3.96 14.18 6.76
CA GLN A 139 -4.24 13.46 5.51
C GLN A 139 -5.66 12.87 5.49
N HIS A 140 -6.68 13.67 5.75
CA HIS A 140 -8.09 13.24 5.87
C HIS A 140 -8.57 12.36 4.72
N THR A 141 -8.18 12.67 3.48
CA THR A 141 -8.56 11.89 2.29
C THR A 141 -7.99 10.47 2.35
N VAL A 142 -6.76 10.31 2.86
CA VAL A 142 -6.11 9.00 3.03
C VAL A 142 -6.83 8.20 4.11
N VAL A 143 -7.11 8.81 5.27
CA VAL A 143 -7.88 8.19 6.36
C VAL A 143 -9.24 7.69 5.84
N GLN A 144 -9.98 8.51 5.08
CA GLN A 144 -11.26 8.10 4.50
C GLN A 144 -11.11 6.97 3.47
N THR A 145 -10.01 6.93 2.75
CA THR A 145 -9.72 5.84 1.80
C THR A 145 -9.51 4.53 2.55
N PHE A 146 -8.71 4.52 3.61
CA PHE A 146 -8.49 3.32 4.41
C PHE A 146 -9.78 2.84 5.11
N LYS A 147 -10.64 3.76 5.59
CA LYS A 147 -11.99 3.39 6.10
C LYS A 147 -12.81 2.64 5.04
N LYS A 148 -12.79 3.12 3.79
CA LYS A 148 -13.51 2.46 2.67
C LYS A 148 -12.89 1.12 2.27
N LEU A 149 -11.64 0.88 2.62
CA LEU A 149 -10.93 -0.39 2.43
C LEU A 149 -11.19 -1.39 3.58
N GLY A 150 -11.96 -1.00 4.61
CA GLY A 150 -12.31 -1.85 5.74
C GLY A 150 -11.56 -1.54 7.03
N PHE A 151 -10.49 -0.75 6.97
CA PHE A 151 -9.72 -0.41 8.17
C PHE A 151 -10.57 0.35 9.18
N ARG A 152 -10.44 -0.03 10.45
CA ARG A 152 -11.08 0.64 11.59
C ARG A 152 -10.08 1.55 12.26
N HIS A 153 -10.57 2.67 12.78
CA HIS A 153 -9.78 3.55 13.64
C HIS A 153 -9.51 2.83 14.96
N GLU A 154 -8.25 2.62 15.26
CA GLU A 154 -7.81 2.02 16.51
C GLU A 154 -7.55 3.10 17.57
N THR A 155 -6.68 4.05 17.24
CA THR A 155 -6.31 5.15 18.13
C THR A 155 -5.74 6.33 17.36
N THR A 156 -5.66 7.48 18.04
CA THR A 156 -4.89 8.63 17.55
C THR A 156 -3.81 8.98 18.58
N LEU A 157 -2.56 8.90 18.15
CA LEU A 157 -1.39 9.20 18.96
C LEU A 157 -1.00 10.67 18.79
N LYS A 158 -1.12 11.47 19.87
CA LYS A 158 -0.82 12.90 19.82
C LYS A 158 0.67 13.16 19.58
N ASP A 159 0.98 14.10 18.67
CA ASP A 159 2.34 14.57 18.37
C ASP A 159 3.35 13.44 18.02
N ARG A 160 2.86 12.33 17.46
CA ARG A 160 3.69 11.14 17.22
C ARG A 160 4.37 11.10 15.86
N ALA A 161 3.80 11.75 14.86
CA ALA A 161 4.43 11.90 13.55
C ALA A 161 5.21 13.21 13.49
N VAL A 162 6.35 13.20 12.82
CA VAL A 162 7.16 14.38 12.54
C VAL A 162 7.35 14.45 11.03
N ASP A 163 6.98 15.58 10.43
CA ASP A 163 7.17 15.78 9.00
C ASP A 163 8.65 16.15 8.67
N LEU A 164 9.00 16.18 7.39
CA LEU A 164 10.35 16.50 6.92
C LEU A 164 10.81 17.94 7.28
N ARG A 165 9.91 18.79 7.75
CA ARG A 165 10.21 20.13 8.25
C ARG A 165 10.34 20.19 9.77
N GLY A 166 10.24 19.03 10.45
CA GLY A 166 10.33 18.93 11.92
C GLY A 166 9.05 19.29 12.67
N LYS A 167 7.93 19.56 11.98
CA LYS A 167 6.65 19.83 12.62
C LYS A 167 6.00 18.53 13.09
N LYS A 168 5.45 18.56 14.31
CA LYS A 168 4.72 17.43 14.91
C LYS A 168 3.27 17.40 14.45
N HIS A 169 2.77 16.21 14.25
CA HIS A 169 1.39 15.92 13.86
C HIS A 169 0.85 14.73 14.63
N ASN A 170 -0.44 14.65 14.75
CA ASN A 170 -1.11 13.48 15.28
C ASN A 170 -1.03 12.33 14.28
N LEU A 171 -0.85 11.11 14.80
CA LEU A 171 -0.79 9.89 14.01
C LEU A 171 -2.05 9.07 14.26
N VAL A 172 -2.86 8.89 13.22
CA VAL A 172 -4.01 7.98 13.23
C VAL A 172 -3.51 6.58 12.95
N VAL A 173 -3.77 5.66 13.86
CA VAL A 173 -3.51 4.23 13.69
C VAL A 173 -4.81 3.56 13.31
N MET A 174 -4.81 2.87 12.19
CA MET A 174 -5.95 2.11 11.69
C MET A 174 -5.56 0.64 11.54
N THR A 175 -6.48 -0.25 11.85
CA THR A 175 -6.25 -1.69 11.83
C THR A 175 -7.30 -2.42 11.00
N GLU A 176 -6.92 -3.57 10.44
CA GLU A 176 -7.82 -4.49 9.76
C GLU A 176 -7.42 -5.92 10.08
N ASP A 177 -8.42 -6.73 10.40
CA ASP A 177 -8.29 -8.17 10.58
C ASP A 177 -8.31 -8.87 9.23
N VAL A 178 -7.20 -9.54 8.89
CA VAL A 178 -7.01 -10.17 7.57
C VAL A 178 -7.98 -11.34 7.37
N ASP A 179 -8.27 -12.11 8.40
CA ASP A 179 -9.17 -13.27 8.31
C ASP A 179 -10.64 -12.83 8.19
N ALA A 180 -11.03 -11.79 8.92
CA ALA A 180 -12.38 -11.21 8.83
C ALA A 180 -12.64 -10.59 7.45
N LEU A 181 -11.66 -9.91 6.89
CA LEU A 181 -11.77 -9.35 5.55
C LEU A 181 -11.88 -10.44 4.48
N TRP A 182 -11.10 -11.52 4.60
CA TRP A 182 -11.17 -12.65 3.65
C TRP A 182 -12.56 -13.24 3.60
N LYS A 183 -13.18 -13.51 4.76
CA LYS A 183 -14.58 -13.97 4.83
C LYS A 183 -15.54 -13.02 4.12
N THR A 184 -15.38 -11.71 4.31
CA THR A 184 -16.21 -10.70 3.65
C THR A 184 -16.06 -10.75 2.13
N ILE A 185 -14.84 -10.96 1.63
CA ILE A 185 -14.58 -11.10 0.19
C ILE A 185 -15.18 -12.40 -0.36
N GLU A 186 -15.03 -13.53 0.35
CA GLU A 186 -15.62 -14.81 -0.04
C GLU A 186 -17.15 -14.73 -0.10
N ASP A 187 -17.79 -14.15 0.91
CA ASP A 187 -19.22 -13.94 0.97
C ASP A 187 -19.73 -13.07 -0.18
N GLN A 188 -18.98 -12.04 -0.56
CA GLN A 188 -19.32 -11.18 -1.69
C GLN A 188 -19.22 -11.92 -3.02
N ILE A 189 -18.16 -12.69 -3.22
CA ILE A 189 -17.97 -13.52 -4.42
C ILE A 189 -19.08 -14.56 -4.52
N ALA A 190 -19.44 -15.22 -3.41
CA ALA A 190 -20.53 -16.19 -3.39
C ALA A 190 -21.88 -15.57 -3.76
N LYS A 191 -22.18 -14.36 -3.27
CA LYS A 191 -23.40 -13.62 -3.62
C LYS A 191 -23.43 -13.24 -5.09
N ASP A 192 -22.33 -12.75 -5.64
CA ASP A 192 -22.23 -12.37 -7.04
C ASP A 192 -22.36 -13.59 -7.95
N THR A 193 -21.78 -14.73 -7.58
CA THR A 193 -21.87 -16.00 -8.33
C THR A 193 -23.30 -16.58 -8.28
N ALA A 194 -23.98 -16.50 -7.12
CA ALA A 194 -25.38 -16.95 -6.99
C ALA A 194 -26.37 -16.10 -7.81
N HIS A 195 -26.04 -14.84 -8.09
CA HIS A 195 -26.85 -13.96 -8.94
C HIS A 195 -26.75 -14.35 -10.42
N TYR A 196 -25.56 -14.79 -10.88
CA TYR A 196 -25.33 -15.25 -12.27
C TYR A 196 -25.93 -16.64 -12.55
N SER A 197 -26.18 -17.47 -11.52
CA SER A 197 -26.74 -18.82 -11.69
C SER A 197 -28.27 -18.85 -11.76
N ARG A 198 -28.95 -17.70 -11.66
CA ARG A 198 -30.44 -17.58 -11.70
C ARG A 198 -30.97 -16.96 -12.98
N HIS A 199 -30.15 -16.81 -13.98
CA HIS A 199 -30.53 -16.41 -15.34
C HIS A 199 -29.97 -17.44 -16.32
#